data_de7382a946f69c18adc69edc59af8d24
#
_entry.id   de7382a946f69c18adc69edc59af8d24
#
_cell.length_a   1.000
_cell.length_b   1.000
_cell.length_c   1.000
_cell.angle_alpha   90.00
_cell.angle_beta   90.00
_cell.angle_gamma   90.00
#
_symmetry.space_group_name_H-M   'P 1'
#
loop_
_entity.id
_entity.type
_entity.pdbx_description
1 polymer ?
#
loop_
_entity_poly.entity_id
_entity_poly.type
_entity_poly.pdbx_seq_one_letter_code
_entity_poly.pdbx_strand_id
1 'polypeptide(L)'
;MMTDLFSLKGRVALVTGGSRGIGKMIAAGFVSYGARVYIASRNAAVCEQTAAELSKLGGPCIALPVNTSTVEGAQSLASALMAREPRLDILVNNAGAAWLAEFDSFPEKGWDKVMDLNVKTPFFLTQALAPALRAAATPAKPSKVINIVSIDGISVNPQETYSYAASKAGLMHLTKRMALRLVEDNIVVSAIAPGAFKSEMNILARDHEQEVAARIPARRVGTDEDMAGAAIYLASRAGDYVVGSTLIVDGGVTYAR
;
A
#
# COMPACT_ATOMS: atom_id res chain seq x y z
N MET A 1 21.06 -17.59 1.55
CA MET A 1 20.68 -18.60 2.60
C MET A 1 19.23 -18.36 3.02
N MET A 2 18.57 -19.34 3.67
CA MET A 2 17.18 -19.18 4.15
C MET A 2 17.05 -18.12 5.26
N THR A 3 18.12 -17.86 6.00
CA THR A 3 18.18 -16.86 7.08
C THR A 3 17.90 -15.42 6.62
N ASP A 4 18.15 -15.10 5.33
CA ASP A 4 17.98 -13.74 4.79
C ASP A 4 16.74 -13.59 3.92
N LEU A 5 15.83 -14.59 3.97
CA LEU A 5 14.68 -14.68 3.08
C LEU A 5 13.76 -13.44 3.15
N PHE A 6 13.59 -12.90 4.35
CA PHE A 6 12.74 -11.73 4.61
C PHE A 6 13.51 -10.41 4.74
N SER A 7 14.84 -10.42 4.56
CA SER A 7 15.65 -9.20 4.66
C SER A 7 15.33 -8.20 3.55
N LEU A 8 15.20 -6.94 3.95
CA LEU A 8 15.07 -5.80 3.02
C LEU A 8 16.33 -4.93 3.00
N LYS A 9 17.44 -5.43 3.58
CA LYS A 9 18.70 -4.71 3.66
C LYS A 9 19.20 -4.29 2.27
N GLY A 10 19.49 -3.00 2.13
CA GLY A 10 19.97 -2.42 0.86
C GLY A 10 18.87 -2.26 -0.21
N ARG A 11 17.59 -2.44 0.14
CA ARG A 11 16.45 -2.09 -0.72
C ARG A 11 16.04 -0.63 -0.51
N VAL A 12 15.65 0.03 -1.59
CA VAL A 12 15.01 1.36 -1.56
C VAL A 12 13.51 1.17 -1.77
N ALA A 13 12.71 1.71 -0.85
CA ALA A 13 11.26 1.60 -0.87
C ALA A 13 10.57 2.97 -0.88
N LEU A 14 9.47 3.09 -1.63
CA LEU A 14 8.54 4.22 -1.57
C LEU A 14 7.17 3.73 -1.09
N VAL A 15 6.62 4.40 -0.05
CA VAL A 15 5.29 4.12 0.48
C VAL A 15 4.42 5.38 0.37
N THR A 16 3.40 5.35 -0.49
CA THR A 16 2.43 6.46 -0.57
C THR A 16 1.43 6.39 0.58
N GLY A 17 1.04 7.55 1.13
CA GLY A 17 0.23 7.59 2.35
C GLY A 17 0.96 7.04 3.59
N GLY A 18 2.30 7.08 3.59
CA GLY A 18 3.16 6.45 4.60
C GLY A 18 3.22 7.17 5.95
N SER A 19 2.57 8.32 6.10
CA SER A 19 2.66 9.11 7.34
C SER A 19 1.67 8.69 8.43
N ARG A 20 0.74 7.76 8.17
CA ARG A 20 -0.28 7.29 9.13
C ARG A 20 -0.88 5.95 8.71
N GLY A 21 -1.62 5.32 9.64
CA GLY A 21 -2.38 4.09 9.42
C GLY A 21 -1.55 2.98 8.76
N ILE A 22 -2.15 2.23 7.84
CA ILE A 22 -1.54 1.09 7.16
C ILE A 22 -0.21 1.46 6.48
N GLY A 23 -0.11 2.61 5.85
CA GLY A 23 1.13 3.05 5.22
C GLY A 23 2.26 3.26 6.22
N LYS A 24 1.98 3.80 7.43
CA LYS A 24 2.97 3.95 8.50
C LYS A 24 3.39 2.57 9.06
N MET A 25 2.45 1.64 9.24
CA MET A 25 2.73 0.27 9.68
C MET A 25 3.70 -0.44 8.72
N ILE A 26 3.44 -0.34 7.41
CA ILE A 26 4.29 -0.91 6.36
C ILE A 26 5.67 -0.25 6.37
N ALA A 27 5.73 1.10 6.41
CA ALA A 27 6.98 1.83 6.41
C ALA A 27 7.84 1.50 7.64
N ALA A 28 7.23 1.37 8.83
CA ALA A 28 7.89 0.96 10.06
C ALA A 28 8.53 -0.45 9.90
N GLY A 29 7.77 -1.42 9.39
CA GLY A 29 8.27 -2.75 9.13
C GLY A 29 9.44 -2.76 8.14
N PHE A 30 9.36 -2.00 7.07
CA PHE A 30 10.43 -1.93 6.07
C PHE A 30 11.71 -1.32 6.62
N VAL A 31 11.60 -0.24 7.43
CA VAL A 31 12.76 0.36 8.12
C VAL A 31 13.40 -0.64 9.06
N SER A 32 12.61 -1.31 9.89
CA SER A 32 13.08 -2.32 10.87
C SER A 32 13.77 -3.51 10.21
N TYR A 33 13.42 -3.83 8.94
CA TYR A 33 14.03 -4.91 8.17
C TYR A 33 15.15 -4.45 7.23
N GLY A 34 15.62 -3.20 7.40
CA GLY A 34 16.84 -2.68 6.82
C GLY A 34 16.69 -1.98 5.46
N ALA A 35 15.46 -1.65 5.05
CA ALA A 35 15.24 -0.83 3.86
C ALA A 35 15.50 0.65 4.14
N ARG A 36 15.93 1.38 3.10
CA ARG A 36 15.81 2.83 3.01
C ARG A 36 14.40 3.15 2.53
N VAL A 37 13.62 3.85 3.35
CA VAL A 37 12.20 4.09 3.07
C VAL A 37 11.94 5.56 2.79
N TYR A 38 11.24 5.83 1.70
CA TYR A 38 10.63 7.12 1.39
C TYR A 38 9.14 7.03 1.68
N ILE A 39 8.61 7.98 2.45
CA ILE A 39 7.16 8.09 2.68
C ILE A 39 6.63 9.35 2.03
N ALA A 40 5.50 9.23 1.31
CA ALA A 40 4.85 10.36 0.67
C ALA A 40 3.48 10.64 1.30
N SER A 41 3.20 11.91 1.61
CA SER A 41 1.88 12.36 2.04
C SER A 41 1.70 13.86 1.77
N ARG A 42 0.45 14.35 1.82
CA ARG A 42 0.11 15.75 1.50
C ARG A 42 0.52 16.74 2.60
N ASN A 43 0.46 16.32 3.86
CA ASN A 43 0.80 17.17 5.00
C ASN A 43 2.30 17.05 5.27
N ALA A 44 3.06 18.10 4.95
CA ALA A 44 4.51 18.11 5.08
C ALA A 44 4.95 17.89 6.53
N ALA A 45 4.39 18.64 7.48
CA ALA A 45 4.79 18.56 8.89
C ALA A 45 4.58 17.14 9.46
N VAL A 46 3.42 16.53 9.20
CA VAL A 46 3.13 15.15 9.64
C VAL A 46 4.04 14.14 8.94
N CYS A 47 4.34 14.34 7.65
CA CYS A 47 5.21 13.46 6.88
C CYS A 47 6.65 13.49 7.45
N GLU A 48 7.19 14.66 7.70
CA GLU A 48 8.53 14.88 8.25
C GLU A 48 8.65 14.36 9.69
N GLN A 49 7.66 14.63 10.53
CA GLN A 49 7.62 14.10 11.90
C GLN A 49 7.61 12.56 11.90
N THR A 50 6.75 11.94 11.05
CA THR A 50 6.68 10.47 10.94
C THR A 50 7.98 9.90 10.40
N ALA A 51 8.60 10.52 9.40
CA ALA A 51 9.88 10.07 8.88
C ALA A 51 10.98 10.08 9.94
N ALA A 52 11.05 11.16 10.76
CA ALA A 52 12.00 11.27 11.87
C ALA A 52 11.73 10.21 12.97
N GLU A 53 10.46 9.94 13.27
CA GLU A 53 10.06 8.88 14.21
C GLU A 53 10.51 7.49 13.71
N LEU A 54 10.16 7.15 12.47
CA LEU A 54 10.47 5.84 11.87
C LEU A 54 11.98 5.62 11.68
N SER A 55 12.75 6.67 11.44
CA SER A 55 14.22 6.56 11.33
C SER A 55 14.90 6.05 12.61
N LYS A 56 14.22 6.10 13.76
CA LYS A 56 14.71 5.56 15.04
C LYS A 56 14.64 4.03 15.11
N LEU A 57 13.94 3.39 14.14
CA LEU A 57 13.74 1.93 14.11
C LEU A 57 14.91 1.15 13.47
N GLY A 58 16.00 1.80 13.08
CA GLY A 58 17.22 1.15 12.63
C GLY A 58 17.62 1.38 11.17
N GLY A 59 16.83 2.16 10.40
CA GLY A 59 17.16 2.52 9.02
C GLY A 59 16.64 3.91 8.65
N PRO A 60 17.10 4.50 7.53
CA PRO A 60 16.65 5.83 7.12
C PRO A 60 15.21 5.81 6.60
N CYS A 61 14.38 6.70 7.15
CA CYS A 61 13.08 7.05 6.60
C CYS A 61 13.08 8.53 6.20
N ILE A 62 12.68 8.83 4.96
CA ILE A 62 12.77 10.16 4.35
C ILE A 62 11.38 10.62 3.91
N ALA A 63 11.02 11.85 4.27
CA ALA A 63 9.76 12.44 3.83
C ALA A 63 9.84 12.99 2.41
N LEU A 64 8.79 12.72 1.62
CA LEU A 64 8.49 13.33 0.32
C LEU A 64 7.09 13.94 0.37
N PRO A 65 6.96 15.20 0.86
CA PRO A 65 5.64 15.84 0.95
C PRO A 65 5.10 16.18 -0.45
N VAL A 66 4.20 15.34 -0.97
CA VAL A 66 3.58 15.50 -2.28
C VAL A 66 2.11 15.05 -2.21
N ASN A 67 1.24 15.80 -2.91
CA ASN A 67 -0.13 15.40 -3.12
C ASN A 67 -0.24 14.48 -4.34
N THR A 68 -0.50 13.21 -4.12
CA THR A 68 -0.62 12.18 -5.18
C THR A 68 -2.06 11.96 -5.66
N SER A 69 -2.99 12.87 -5.37
CA SER A 69 -4.40 12.71 -5.79
C SER A 69 -4.65 12.99 -7.28
N THR A 70 -3.63 13.45 -8.02
CA THR A 70 -3.69 13.70 -9.45
C THR A 70 -2.52 13.01 -10.17
N VAL A 71 -2.62 12.91 -11.51
CA VAL A 71 -1.54 12.34 -12.33
C VAL A 71 -0.28 13.22 -12.25
N GLU A 72 -0.44 14.54 -12.26
CA GLU A 72 0.65 15.50 -12.13
C GLU A 72 1.36 15.36 -10.78
N GLY A 73 0.59 15.13 -9.70
CA GLY A 73 1.14 14.84 -8.38
C GLY A 73 1.92 13.52 -8.34
N ALA A 74 1.41 12.49 -8.99
CA ALA A 74 2.12 11.22 -9.12
C ALA A 74 3.45 11.38 -9.90
N GLN A 75 3.44 12.14 -11.00
CA GLN A 75 4.65 12.47 -11.78
C GLN A 75 5.65 13.30 -10.96
N SER A 76 5.16 14.30 -10.22
CA SER A 76 6.00 15.10 -9.32
C SER A 76 6.67 14.25 -8.24
N LEU A 77 5.93 13.31 -7.64
CA LEU A 77 6.49 12.37 -6.68
C LEU A 77 7.58 11.47 -7.30
N ALA A 78 7.30 10.93 -8.49
CA ALA A 78 8.27 10.12 -9.22
C ALA A 78 9.55 10.90 -9.52
N SER A 79 9.44 12.14 -10.01
CA SER A 79 10.58 13.02 -10.29
C SER A 79 11.37 13.35 -9.02
N ALA A 80 10.69 13.67 -7.90
CA ALA A 80 11.31 13.97 -6.62
C ALA A 80 12.08 12.78 -6.03
N LEU A 81 11.56 11.56 -6.22
CA LEU A 81 12.25 10.34 -5.82
C LEU A 81 13.47 10.08 -6.71
N MET A 82 13.29 10.07 -8.05
CA MET A 82 14.36 9.76 -9.00
C MET A 82 15.53 10.76 -8.97
N ALA A 83 15.27 12.00 -8.54
CA ALA A 83 16.35 12.97 -8.30
C ALA A 83 17.26 12.59 -7.12
N ARG A 84 16.81 11.70 -6.21
CA ARG A 84 17.54 11.23 -5.04
C ARG A 84 18.04 9.80 -5.18
N GLU A 85 17.23 8.96 -5.83
CA GLU A 85 17.45 7.50 -5.97
C GLU A 85 17.22 7.12 -7.44
N PRO A 86 18.29 6.77 -8.18
CA PRO A 86 18.16 6.33 -9.58
C PRO A 86 17.53 4.94 -9.71
N ARG A 87 17.38 4.22 -8.61
CA ARG A 87 16.85 2.86 -8.52
C ARG A 87 15.79 2.77 -7.44
N LEU A 88 14.71 2.04 -7.71
CA LEU A 88 13.64 1.78 -6.76
C LEU A 88 13.39 0.26 -6.70
N ASP A 89 13.61 -0.34 -5.53
CA ASP A 89 13.37 -1.77 -5.34
C ASP A 89 11.90 -2.09 -5.00
N ILE A 90 11.20 -1.21 -4.26
CA ILE A 90 9.86 -1.49 -3.75
C ILE A 90 8.99 -0.23 -3.86
N LEU A 91 7.84 -0.35 -4.53
CA LEU A 91 6.78 0.65 -4.55
C LEU A 91 5.55 0.10 -3.80
N VAL A 92 5.05 0.83 -2.80
CA VAL A 92 3.77 0.54 -2.14
C VAL A 92 2.77 1.63 -2.48
N ASN A 93 1.78 1.30 -3.30
CA ASN A 93 0.63 2.14 -3.60
C ASN A 93 -0.42 1.97 -2.48
N ASN A 94 -0.27 2.76 -1.39
CA ASN A 94 -1.15 2.69 -0.23
C ASN A 94 -2.06 3.93 -0.10
N ALA A 95 -1.68 5.09 -0.62
CA ALA A 95 -2.55 6.28 -0.57
C ALA A 95 -3.93 5.96 -1.13
N GLY A 96 -4.97 6.33 -0.38
CA GLY A 96 -6.35 6.04 -0.77
C GLY A 96 -7.34 6.95 -0.06
N ALA A 97 -8.59 6.93 -0.56
CA ALA A 97 -9.72 7.62 0.01
C ALA A 97 -10.96 6.73 -0.04
N ALA A 98 -11.90 6.98 0.85
CA ALA A 98 -13.25 6.46 0.81
C ALA A 98 -14.24 7.62 0.77
N TRP A 99 -15.44 7.35 0.30
CA TRP A 99 -16.58 8.26 0.35
C TRP A 99 -17.81 7.48 0.75
N LEU A 100 -18.52 7.99 1.76
CA LEU A 100 -19.76 7.43 2.27
C LEU A 100 -20.88 8.39 1.92
N ALA A 101 -21.90 7.93 1.23
CA ALA A 101 -23.15 8.67 0.97
C ALA A 101 -24.25 7.68 0.57
N GLU A 102 -25.50 8.06 0.78
CA GLU A 102 -26.68 7.29 0.40
C GLU A 102 -26.74 7.08 -1.12
N PHE A 103 -27.29 5.96 -1.55
CA PHE A 103 -27.39 5.59 -2.97
C PHE A 103 -28.05 6.68 -3.81
N ASP A 104 -29.22 7.16 -3.38
CA ASP A 104 -30.03 8.12 -4.15
C ASP A 104 -29.41 9.52 -4.26
N SER A 105 -28.41 9.83 -3.44
CA SER A 105 -27.75 11.14 -3.39
C SER A 105 -26.23 11.07 -3.51
N PHE A 106 -25.68 9.93 -3.99
CA PHE A 106 -24.23 9.74 -4.08
C PHE A 106 -23.62 10.73 -5.08
N PRO A 107 -22.71 11.64 -4.64
CA PRO A 107 -22.23 12.71 -5.49
C PRO A 107 -21.11 12.23 -6.44
N GLU A 108 -21.15 12.65 -7.71
CA GLU A 108 -20.10 12.40 -8.73
C GLU A 108 -18.71 12.81 -8.22
N LYS A 109 -18.60 13.95 -7.57
CA LYS A 109 -17.36 14.43 -6.91
C LYS A 109 -16.75 13.40 -5.95
N GLY A 110 -17.59 12.66 -5.20
CA GLY A 110 -17.16 11.60 -4.29
C GLY A 110 -16.66 10.39 -5.05
N TRP A 111 -17.32 10.07 -6.17
CA TRP A 111 -16.93 9.00 -7.07
C TRP A 111 -15.54 9.26 -7.68
N ASP A 112 -15.39 10.40 -8.34
CA ASP A 112 -14.16 10.79 -9.04
C ASP A 112 -12.96 10.85 -8.09
N LYS A 113 -13.13 11.49 -6.93
CA LYS A 113 -12.07 11.57 -5.91
C LYS A 113 -11.53 10.20 -5.51
N VAL A 114 -12.43 9.22 -5.35
CA VAL A 114 -12.04 7.86 -4.93
C VAL A 114 -11.39 7.11 -6.09
N MET A 115 -11.98 7.16 -7.28
CA MET A 115 -11.44 6.47 -8.47
C MET A 115 -10.08 7.03 -8.88
N ASP A 116 -9.92 8.34 -8.88
CA ASP A 116 -8.65 8.99 -9.21
C ASP A 116 -7.53 8.58 -8.25
N LEU A 117 -7.77 8.63 -6.93
CA LEU A 117 -6.74 8.32 -5.96
C LEU A 117 -6.48 6.82 -5.83
N ASN A 118 -7.54 5.97 -5.86
CA ASN A 118 -7.42 4.56 -5.55
C ASN A 118 -7.04 3.69 -6.76
N VAL A 119 -7.33 4.12 -7.99
CA VAL A 119 -7.11 3.33 -9.22
C VAL A 119 -6.15 4.03 -10.17
N LYS A 120 -6.47 5.26 -10.55
CA LYS A 120 -5.72 6.03 -11.55
C LYS A 120 -4.30 6.37 -11.07
N THR A 121 -4.18 6.89 -9.86
CA THR A 121 -2.87 7.22 -9.26
C THR A 121 -1.93 6.02 -9.15
N PRO A 122 -2.31 4.85 -8.61
CA PRO A 122 -1.44 3.66 -8.60
C PRO A 122 -0.90 3.28 -9.96
N PHE A 123 -1.72 3.35 -11.01
CA PHE A 123 -1.28 3.06 -12.37
C PHE A 123 -0.24 4.07 -12.88
N PHE A 124 -0.56 5.37 -12.85
CA PHE A 124 0.32 6.39 -13.38
C PHE A 124 1.60 6.60 -12.57
N LEU A 125 1.54 6.42 -11.24
CA LEU A 125 2.73 6.44 -10.41
C LEU A 125 3.65 5.26 -10.72
N THR A 126 3.10 4.06 -10.86
CA THR A 126 3.88 2.88 -11.26
C THR A 126 4.49 3.07 -12.65
N GLN A 127 3.74 3.64 -13.60
CA GLN A 127 4.23 3.97 -14.94
C GLN A 127 5.39 4.97 -14.90
N ALA A 128 5.25 6.06 -14.13
CA ALA A 128 6.29 7.08 -13.99
C ALA A 128 7.56 6.54 -13.31
N LEU A 129 7.42 5.59 -12.37
CA LEU A 129 8.53 4.96 -11.66
C LEU A 129 9.08 3.70 -12.36
N ALA A 130 8.45 3.23 -13.44
CA ALA A 130 8.90 2.03 -14.15
C ALA A 130 10.37 2.06 -14.57
N PRO A 131 10.96 3.18 -15.02
CA PRO A 131 12.40 3.24 -15.29
C PRO A 131 13.26 2.93 -14.06
N ALA A 132 12.95 3.50 -12.89
CA ALA A 132 13.69 3.26 -11.65
C ALA A 132 13.49 1.84 -11.12
N LEU A 133 12.28 1.26 -11.26
CA LEU A 133 11.98 -0.13 -10.93
C LEU A 133 12.79 -1.09 -11.81
N ARG A 134 12.83 -0.87 -13.14
CA ARG A 134 13.67 -1.66 -14.07
C ARG A 134 15.15 -1.55 -13.74
N ALA A 135 15.63 -0.36 -13.39
CA ALA A 135 17.04 -0.16 -13.03
C ALA A 135 17.46 -0.92 -11.78
N ALA A 136 16.54 -1.26 -10.88
CA ALA A 136 16.79 -2.07 -9.68
C ALA A 136 16.60 -3.58 -9.94
N ALA A 137 15.76 -3.94 -10.91
CA ALA A 137 15.29 -5.30 -11.14
C ALA A 137 16.32 -6.19 -11.83
N THR A 138 16.43 -7.43 -11.35
CA THR A 138 17.16 -8.52 -12.02
C THR A 138 16.37 -9.82 -11.84
N PRO A 139 16.62 -10.89 -12.64
CA PRO A 139 16.00 -12.19 -12.41
C PRO A 139 16.21 -12.76 -11.01
N ALA A 140 17.39 -12.51 -10.41
CA ALA A 140 17.73 -13.00 -9.07
C ALA A 140 17.25 -12.08 -7.94
N LYS A 141 16.87 -10.84 -8.27
CA LYS A 141 16.42 -9.81 -7.31
C LYS A 141 15.37 -8.92 -7.98
N PRO A 142 14.14 -9.40 -8.18
CA PRO A 142 13.09 -8.61 -8.81
C PRO A 142 12.71 -7.40 -7.96
N SER A 143 12.27 -6.32 -8.64
CA SER A 143 11.61 -5.19 -7.99
C SER A 143 10.17 -5.54 -7.67
N LYS A 144 9.57 -4.82 -6.72
CA LYS A 144 8.23 -5.10 -6.18
C LYS A 144 7.30 -3.90 -6.32
N VAL A 145 6.08 -4.15 -6.75
CA VAL A 145 4.97 -3.21 -6.64
C VAL A 145 3.87 -3.87 -5.82
N ILE A 146 3.50 -3.24 -4.70
CA ILE A 146 2.48 -3.73 -3.79
C ILE A 146 1.33 -2.73 -3.76
N ASN A 147 0.16 -3.14 -4.22
CA ASN A 147 -1.05 -2.31 -4.20
C ASN A 147 -1.88 -2.63 -2.94
N ILE A 148 -2.21 -1.61 -2.15
CA ILE A 148 -3.09 -1.80 -0.99
C ILE A 148 -4.54 -1.66 -1.46
N VAL A 149 -5.21 -2.80 -1.57
CA VAL A 149 -6.61 -2.92 -1.93
C VAL A 149 -7.50 -2.95 -0.67
N SER A 150 -8.53 -3.76 -0.59
CA SER A 150 -9.38 -3.97 0.60
C SER A 150 -10.17 -5.26 0.43
N ILE A 151 -10.61 -5.86 1.53
CA ILE A 151 -11.64 -6.92 1.49
C ILE A 151 -12.96 -6.42 0.89
N ASP A 152 -13.22 -5.10 0.93
CA ASP A 152 -14.40 -4.48 0.29
C ASP A 152 -14.39 -4.56 -1.25
N GLY A 153 -13.27 -4.90 -1.84
CA GLY A 153 -13.20 -5.26 -3.26
C GLY A 153 -13.49 -6.74 -3.53
N ILE A 154 -13.66 -7.56 -2.51
CA ILE A 154 -13.92 -9.01 -2.59
C ILE A 154 -15.31 -9.33 -2.08
N SER A 155 -15.67 -8.81 -0.92
CA SER A 155 -16.94 -9.00 -0.24
C SER A 155 -17.66 -7.66 -0.03
N VAL A 156 -18.96 -7.72 0.16
CA VAL A 156 -19.77 -6.51 0.37
C VAL A 156 -19.94 -6.27 1.87
N ASN A 157 -19.66 -5.06 2.31
CA ASN A 157 -20.00 -4.58 3.64
C ASN A 157 -21.31 -3.75 3.59
N PRO A 158 -22.00 -3.54 4.73
CA PRO A 158 -23.27 -2.82 4.73
C PRO A 158 -23.12 -1.28 4.59
N GLN A 159 -21.90 -0.75 4.53
CA GLN A 159 -21.67 0.69 4.40
C GLN A 159 -21.80 1.13 2.93
N GLU A 160 -22.48 2.25 2.70
CA GLU A 160 -22.69 2.80 1.35
C GLU A 160 -21.44 3.50 0.79
N THR A 161 -20.40 2.72 0.60
CA THR A 161 -19.09 3.15 0.06
C THR A 161 -18.89 2.66 -1.38
N TYR A 162 -19.85 2.93 -2.27
CA TYR A 162 -19.94 2.39 -3.63
C TYR A 162 -18.67 2.58 -4.45
N SER A 163 -18.17 3.82 -4.56
CA SER A 163 -16.95 4.11 -5.31
C SER A 163 -15.72 3.46 -4.68
N TYR A 164 -15.67 3.31 -3.35
CA TYR A 164 -14.57 2.64 -2.67
C TYR A 164 -14.51 1.15 -3.02
N ALA A 165 -15.60 0.44 -2.86
CA ALA A 165 -15.69 -0.99 -3.20
C ALA A 165 -15.33 -1.22 -4.68
N ALA A 166 -15.93 -0.45 -5.59
CA ALA A 166 -15.63 -0.50 -7.02
C ALA A 166 -14.13 -0.22 -7.31
N SER A 167 -13.54 0.78 -6.65
CA SER A 167 -12.13 1.13 -6.84
C SER A 167 -11.19 0.02 -6.36
N LYS A 168 -11.51 -0.64 -5.23
CA LYS A 168 -10.67 -1.69 -4.66
C LYS A 168 -10.78 -2.99 -5.47
N ALA A 169 -11.95 -3.33 -5.98
CA ALA A 169 -12.13 -4.41 -6.96
C ALA A 169 -11.37 -4.11 -8.28
N GLY A 170 -11.50 -2.89 -8.80
CA GLY A 170 -10.81 -2.42 -9.99
C GLY A 170 -9.28 -2.49 -9.85
N LEU A 171 -8.74 -2.04 -8.71
CA LEU A 171 -7.30 -2.09 -8.44
C LEU A 171 -6.78 -3.53 -8.30
N MET A 172 -7.57 -4.46 -7.74
CA MET A 172 -7.22 -5.89 -7.73
C MET A 172 -7.09 -6.45 -9.14
N HIS A 173 -8.05 -6.15 -10.03
CA HIS A 173 -7.96 -6.60 -11.41
C HIS A 173 -6.80 -5.94 -12.16
N LEU A 174 -6.60 -4.64 -11.97
CA LEU A 174 -5.48 -3.88 -12.53
C LEU A 174 -4.13 -4.44 -12.07
N THR A 175 -4.02 -4.88 -10.80
CA THR A 175 -2.84 -5.56 -10.27
C THR A 175 -2.46 -6.78 -11.11
N LYS A 176 -3.43 -7.64 -11.44
CA LYS A 176 -3.21 -8.82 -12.29
C LYS A 176 -2.75 -8.44 -13.70
N ARG A 177 -3.36 -7.40 -14.29
CA ARG A 177 -3.00 -6.94 -15.64
C ARG A 177 -1.60 -6.32 -15.67
N MET A 178 -1.24 -5.54 -14.65
CA MET A 178 0.10 -4.97 -14.49
C MET A 178 1.13 -6.08 -14.25
N ALA A 179 0.82 -7.07 -13.42
CA ALA A 179 1.70 -8.19 -13.12
C ALA A 179 2.09 -8.97 -14.38
N LEU A 180 1.09 -9.30 -15.23
CA LEU A 180 1.31 -10.01 -16.50
C LEU A 180 2.28 -9.26 -17.44
N ARG A 181 2.24 -7.92 -17.45
CA ARG A 181 3.12 -7.13 -18.31
C ARG A 181 4.51 -6.89 -17.69
N LEU A 182 4.53 -6.57 -16.40
CA LEU A 182 5.75 -6.10 -15.74
C LEU A 182 6.68 -7.22 -15.28
N VAL A 183 6.18 -8.46 -15.17
CA VAL A 183 7.03 -9.62 -14.85
C VAL A 183 8.10 -9.87 -15.91
N GLU A 184 7.86 -9.52 -17.17
CA GLU A 184 8.85 -9.56 -18.25
C GLU A 184 10.05 -8.63 -17.99
N ASP A 185 9.83 -7.56 -17.22
CA ASP A 185 10.85 -6.60 -16.79
C ASP A 185 11.45 -6.97 -15.42
N ASN A 186 11.22 -8.18 -14.90
CA ASN A 186 11.55 -8.63 -13.54
C ASN A 186 10.94 -7.74 -12.44
N ILE A 187 9.74 -7.22 -12.67
CA ILE A 187 8.97 -6.45 -11.68
C ILE A 187 7.77 -7.29 -11.25
N VAL A 188 7.78 -7.73 -10.00
CA VAL A 188 6.66 -8.49 -9.41
C VAL A 188 5.61 -7.52 -8.87
N VAL A 189 4.39 -7.64 -9.37
CA VAL A 189 3.25 -6.85 -8.90
C VAL A 189 2.29 -7.76 -8.13
N SER A 190 1.90 -7.35 -6.93
CA SER A 190 0.96 -8.06 -6.05
C SER A 190 0.09 -7.06 -5.28
N ALA A 191 -0.88 -7.56 -4.54
CA ALA A 191 -1.75 -6.73 -3.69
C ALA A 191 -1.87 -7.29 -2.28
N ILE A 192 -2.19 -6.41 -1.32
CA ILE A 192 -2.67 -6.79 0.01
C ILE A 192 -4.10 -6.29 0.14
N ALA A 193 -5.01 -7.16 0.62
CA ALA A 193 -6.38 -6.83 0.95
C ALA A 193 -6.56 -6.81 2.49
N PRO A 194 -6.42 -5.66 3.14
CA PRO A 194 -6.64 -5.53 4.56
C PRO A 194 -8.12 -5.68 4.93
N GLY A 195 -8.39 -6.30 6.10
CA GLY A 195 -9.63 -6.16 6.83
C GLY A 195 -9.61 -4.95 7.77
N ALA A 196 -10.10 -5.14 9.00
CA ALA A 196 -10.14 -4.09 9.99
C ALA A 196 -8.77 -3.87 10.67
N PHE A 197 -8.19 -2.71 10.42
CA PHE A 197 -7.01 -2.17 11.09
C PHE A 197 -7.34 -0.80 11.67
N LYS A 198 -6.72 -0.44 12.80
CA LYS A 198 -6.89 0.89 13.41
C LYS A 198 -6.28 1.96 12.51
N SER A 199 -7.10 2.92 12.06
CA SER A 199 -6.64 4.03 11.23
C SER A 199 -7.63 5.19 11.28
N GLU A 200 -7.23 6.35 10.76
CA GLU A 200 -8.16 7.47 10.59
C GLU A 200 -9.25 7.18 9.53
N MET A 201 -9.00 6.27 8.60
CA MET A 201 -10.00 5.85 7.61
C MET A 201 -11.00 4.86 8.23
N ASN A 202 -10.56 4.03 9.17
CA ASN A 202 -11.40 3.07 9.88
C ASN A 202 -11.60 3.52 11.34
N ILE A 203 -12.42 4.56 11.51
CA ILE A 203 -12.74 5.14 12.81
C ILE A 203 -13.39 4.10 13.73
N LEU A 204 -14.25 3.23 13.21
CA LEU A 204 -14.90 2.17 14.00
C LEU A 204 -13.88 1.20 14.61
N ALA A 205 -12.90 0.73 13.82
CA ALA A 205 -11.85 -0.14 14.35
C ALA A 205 -10.93 0.58 15.35
N ARG A 206 -10.80 1.92 15.24
CA ARG A 206 -9.99 2.73 16.15
C ARG A 206 -10.71 2.99 17.48
N ASP A 207 -11.99 3.42 17.42
CA ASP A 207 -12.72 3.96 18.57
C ASP A 207 -13.64 2.91 19.22
N HIS A 208 -14.06 1.88 18.48
CA HIS A 208 -14.97 0.81 18.92
C HIS A 208 -14.35 -0.59 18.66
N GLU A 209 -13.09 -0.75 19.02
CA GLU A 209 -12.30 -1.96 18.74
C GLU A 209 -13.00 -3.26 19.16
N GLN A 210 -13.56 -3.31 20.39
CA GLN A 210 -14.18 -4.51 20.93
C GLN A 210 -15.41 -4.96 20.11
N GLU A 211 -16.23 -3.99 19.66
CA GLU A 211 -17.42 -4.28 18.84
C GLU A 211 -17.00 -4.81 17.46
N VAL A 212 -15.97 -4.23 16.86
CA VAL A 212 -15.42 -4.68 15.57
C VAL A 212 -14.78 -6.06 15.73
N ALA A 213 -13.96 -6.27 16.76
CA ALA A 213 -13.31 -7.53 17.06
C ALA A 213 -14.30 -8.68 17.26
N ALA A 214 -15.44 -8.44 17.88
CA ALA A 214 -16.49 -9.44 18.11
C ALA A 214 -17.07 -10.00 16.79
N ARG A 215 -16.97 -9.25 15.70
CA ARG A 215 -17.46 -9.65 14.36
C ARG A 215 -16.38 -10.33 13.49
N ILE A 216 -15.12 -10.28 13.91
CA ILE A 216 -14.00 -10.90 13.21
C ILE A 216 -13.80 -12.34 13.74
N PRO A 217 -13.64 -13.37 12.88
CA PRO A 217 -13.39 -14.74 13.33
C PRO A 217 -12.19 -14.86 14.28
N ALA A 218 -11.09 -14.13 14.01
CA ALA A 218 -9.90 -14.09 14.87
C ALA A 218 -10.10 -13.33 16.19
N ARG A 219 -11.30 -12.74 16.46
CA ARG A 219 -11.67 -12.02 17.67
C ARG A 219 -10.78 -10.84 18.03
N ARG A 220 -10.11 -10.26 17.07
CA ARG A 220 -9.30 -9.05 17.20
C ARG A 220 -9.23 -8.29 15.89
N VAL A 221 -8.92 -7.00 15.96
CA VAL A 221 -8.48 -6.22 14.79
C VAL A 221 -7.02 -6.56 14.45
N GLY A 222 -6.61 -6.22 13.23
CA GLY A 222 -5.21 -6.38 12.80
C GLY A 222 -4.28 -5.41 13.53
N THR A 223 -3.06 -5.87 13.84
CA THR A 223 -1.99 -5.09 14.48
C THR A 223 -1.00 -4.54 13.45
N ASP A 224 -0.10 -3.68 13.91
CA ASP A 224 0.96 -3.12 13.07
C ASP A 224 1.86 -4.24 12.52
N GLU A 225 2.13 -5.28 13.33
CA GLU A 225 2.94 -6.43 12.95
C GLU A 225 2.26 -7.33 11.90
N ASP A 226 0.93 -7.51 11.98
CA ASP A 226 0.19 -8.28 10.98
C ASP A 226 0.34 -7.63 9.58
N MET A 227 0.23 -6.30 9.51
CA MET A 227 0.37 -5.58 8.25
C MET A 227 1.82 -5.52 7.79
N ALA A 228 2.75 -5.22 8.69
CA ALA A 228 4.17 -5.18 8.38
C ALA A 228 4.66 -6.55 7.88
N GLY A 229 4.29 -7.64 8.56
CA GLY A 229 4.65 -9.01 8.18
C GLY A 229 4.18 -9.38 6.77
N ALA A 230 2.92 -9.09 6.45
CA ALA A 230 2.37 -9.31 5.12
C ALA A 230 3.11 -8.50 4.04
N ALA A 231 3.41 -7.23 4.31
CA ALA A 231 4.13 -6.37 3.38
C ALA A 231 5.59 -6.80 3.21
N ILE A 232 6.29 -7.18 4.28
CA ILE A 232 7.67 -7.70 4.25
C ILE A 232 7.72 -9.00 3.43
N TYR A 233 6.75 -9.90 3.62
CA TYR A 233 6.65 -11.13 2.82
C TYR A 233 6.65 -10.80 1.32
N LEU A 234 5.74 -9.95 0.86
CA LEU A 234 5.65 -9.60 -0.57
C LEU A 234 6.85 -8.78 -1.07
N ALA A 235 7.43 -7.92 -0.22
CA ALA A 235 8.56 -7.05 -0.58
C ALA A 235 9.90 -7.78 -0.62
N SER A 236 10.04 -8.88 0.12
CA SER A 236 11.28 -9.64 0.25
C SER A 236 11.43 -10.72 -0.82
N ARG A 237 12.53 -11.48 -0.73
CA ARG A 237 12.78 -12.65 -1.58
C ARG A 237 11.72 -13.75 -1.40
N ALA A 238 11.07 -13.82 -0.24
CA ALA A 238 9.98 -14.76 0.01
C ALA A 238 8.79 -14.55 -0.93
N GLY A 239 8.57 -13.32 -1.40
CA GLY A 239 7.50 -12.95 -2.33
C GLY A 239 7.89 -12.95 -3.82
N ASP A 240 9.09 -13.41 -4.21
CA ASP A 240 9.55 -13.33 -5.61
C ASP A 240 8.66 -14.12 -6.59
N TYR A 241 8.01 -15.17 -6.13
CA TYR A 241 7.13 -16.00 -6.96
C TYR A 241 5.64 -15.68 -6.80
N VAL A 242 5.30 -14.61 -6.05
CA VAL A 242 3.92 -14.18 -5.78
C VAL A 242 3.52 -13.10 -6.79
N VAL A 243 3.20 -13.51 -8.01
CA VAL A 243 2.90 -12.62 -9.14
C VAL A 243 1.39 -12.52 -9.35
N GLY A 244 0.85 -11.30 -9.40
CA GLY A 244 -0.56 -11.01 -9.67
C GLY A 244 -1.53 -11.41 -8.55
N SER A 245 -1.03 -11.92 -7.44
CA SER A 245 -1.85 -12.41 -6.32
C SER A 245 -2.29 -11.28 -5.39
N THR A 246 -3.42 -11.50 -4.71
CA THR A 246 -3.89 -10.67 -3.61
C THR A 246 -3.79 -11.46 -2.31
N LEU A 247 -2.96 -10.97 -1.37
CA LEU A 247 -2.84 -11.51 -0.03
C LEU A 247 -3.91 -10.88 0.87
N ILE A 248 -4.84 -11.67 1.39
CA ILE A 248 -5.88 -11.21 2.30
C ILE A 248 -5.34 -11.26 3.73
N VAL A 249 -5.51 -10.15 4.48
CA VAL A 249 -5.06 -9.99 5.86
C VAL A 249 -6.22 -9.41 6.66
N ASP A 250 -7.16 -10.25 7.11
CA ASP A 250 -8.47 -9.80 7.60
C ASP A 250 -9.00 -10.57 8.83
N GLY A 251 -8.20 -11.45 9.41
CA GLY A 251 -8.62 -12.27 10.54
C GLY A 251 -9.75 -13.27 10.22
N GLY A 252 -9.92 -13.62 8.92
CA GLY A 252 -10.89 -14.60 8.45
C GLY A 252 -12.23 -14.02 7.99
N VAL A 253 -12.39 -12.70 7.94
CA VAL A 253 -13.66 -12.03 7.59
C VAL A 253 -14.14 -12.44 6.21
N THR A 254 -13.26 -12.62 5.23
CA THR A 254 -13.66 -12.93 3.85
C THR A 254 -14.01 -14.40 3.66
N TYR A 255 -13.25 -15.34 4.23
CA TYR A 255 -13.36 -16.76 3.86
C TYR A 255 -13.56 -17.74 5.02
N ALA A 256 -13.54 -17.30 6.27
CA ALA A 256 -13.69 -18.16 7.44
C ALA A 256 -15.00 -17.90 8.21
N ARG A 257 -16.06 -17.53 7.49
CA ARG A 257 -17.43 -17.34 8.04
C ARG A 257 -18.31 -18.52 7.70
#